data_1258e89bd09c6450f80f31d9a89f1bc1
#
_entry.id   1258e89bd09c6450f80f31d9a89f1bc1
#
_cell.length_a   1.000
_cell.length_b   1.000
_cell.length_c   1.000
_cell.angle_alpha   90.00
_cell.angle_beta   90.00
_cell.angle_gamma   90.00
#
_symmetry.space_group_name_H-M   'P 1'
#
loop_
_entity.id
_entity.type
_entity.pdbx_description
1 polymer ?
#
loop_
_entity_poly.entity_id
_entity_poly.type
_entity_poly.pdbx_seq_one_letter_code
_entity_poly.pdbx_strand_id
1 'polypeptide(L)'
;MKITERLKKERIYFDGAIGTVLQQSGSLAPGNPPEALNITDSEAVVKMHRSYLEAGSDVISTNTFGAHRLKFENYREIIEKGIECAKKAMCGFENRYIAFSIGPTGRMLKPFGDLDFEDAVQSFSDSIKIAERCGADLIICETLTDSYETKAALLAAKESCPLPVFVTNAYDESGKLMTGAEPRAMVAMLEGLGADAI
;
A
#
# COMPACT_ATOMS: atom_id res chain seq x y z
N MET A 1 -20.30 -6.45 0.93
CA MET A 1 -19.70 -7.76 0.52
C MET A 1 -18.20 -7.62 0.70
N LYS A 2 -17.49 -8.67 1.16
CA LYS A 2 -16.03 -8.63 1.25
C LYS A 2 -15.41 -8.56 -0.15
N ILE A 3 -14.29 -7.84 -0.31
CA ILE A 3 -13.63 -7.71 -1.61
C ILE A 3 -13.22 -9.07 -2.20
N THR A 4 -12.76 -10.00 -1.37
CA THR A 4 -12.39 -11.36 -1.79
C THR A 4 -13.56 -12.19 -2.34
N GLU A 5 -14.79 -11.91 -1.88
CA GLU A 5 -16.00 -12.54 -2.44
C GLU A 5 -16.40 -11.89 -3.76
N ARG A 6 -16.17 -10.59 -3.88
CA ARG A 6 -16.47 -9.81 -5.08
C ARG A 6 -15.51 -10.19 -6.22
N LEU A 7 -14.21 -10.34 -5.94
CA LEU A 7 -13.18 -10.79 -6.90
C LEU A 7 -13.50 -12.13 -7.58
N LYS A 8 -14.22 -13.03 -6.89
CA LYS A 8 -14.65 -14.31 -7.47
C LYS A 8 -15.75 -14.19 -8.51
N LYS A 9 -16.42 -13.03 -8.58
CA LYS A 9 -17.62 -12.81 -9.39
C LYS A 9 -17.42 -11.82 -10.53
N GLU A 10 -16.55 -10.83 -10.33
CA GLU A 10 -16.35 -9.73 -11.26
C GLU A 10 -14.95 -9.15 -11.19
N ARG A 11 -14.61 -8.33 -12.18
CA ARG A 11 -13.37 -7.54 -12.17
C ARG A 11 -13.48 -6.41 -11.18
N ILE A 12 -12.38 -6.12 -10.47
CA ILE A 12 -12.26 -5.02 -9.54
C ILE A 12 -11.22 -4.05 -10.09
N TYR A 13 -11.58 -2.79 -10.17
CA TYR A 13 -10.72 -1.73 -10.69
C TYR A 13 -10.12 -0.94 -9.54
N PHE A 14 -8.79 -0.94 -9.47
CA PHE A 14 -8.06 -0.07 -8.57
C PHE A 14 -7.89 1.34 -9.18
N ASP A 15 -7.58 2.30 -8.33
CA ASP A 15 -7.13 3.61 -8.73
C ASP A 15 -5.73 3.56 -9.38
N GLY A 16 -5.19 4.72 -9.70
CA GLY A 16 -3.89 4.86 -10.38
C GLY A 16 -2.89 5.68 -9.58
N ALA A 17 -1.96 6.30 -10.31
CA ALA A 17 -0.83 7.02 -9.73
C ALA A 17 -1.25 8.21 -8.84
N ILE A 18 -0.85 8.20 -7.59
CA ILE A 18 -1.12 9.26 -6.61
C ILE A 18 -0.16 10.43 -6.79
N GLY A 19 1.13 10.18 -6.67
CA GLY A 19 2.16 11.23 -6.69
C GLY A 19 2.15 12.04 -7.99
N THR A 20 2.01 11.38 -9.14
CA THR A 20 1.97 12.04 -10.46
C THR A 20 0.75 12.96 -10.58
N VAL A 21 -0.42 12.52 -10.14
CA VAL A 21 -1.65 13.34 -10.21
C VAL A 21 -1.53 14.56 -9.29
N LEU A 22 -1.00 14.38 -8.07
CA LEU A 22 -0.78 15.48 -7.14
C LEU A 22 0.27 16.49 -7.65
N GLN A 23 1.31 16.03 -8.37
CA GLN A 23 2.26 16.91 -9.03
C GLN A 23 1.62 17.68 -10.20
N GLN A 24 0.86 17.00 -11.05
CA GLN A 24 0.17 17.63 -12.18
C GLN A 24 -0.88 18.64 -11.75
N SER A 25 -1.51 18.45 -10.61
CA SER A 25 -2.44 19.42 -10.02
C SER A 25 -1.75 20.65 -9.40
N GLY A 26 -0.42 20.63 -9.28
CA GLY A 26 0.36 21.70 -8.63
C GLY A 26 0.36 21.61 -7.09
N SER A 27 -0.30 20.62 -6.50
CA SER A 27 -0.37 20.47 -5.04
C SER A 27 0.91 19.87 -4.45
N LEU A 28 1.67 19.10 -5.24
CA LEU A 28 2.91 18.47 -4.82
C LEU A 28 4.11 19.01 -5.60
N ALA A 29 5.06 19.63 -4.90
CA ALA A 29 6.33 20.04 -5.51
C ALA A 29 7.20 18.80 -5.84
N PRO A 30 7.97 18.84 -6.94
CA PRO A 30 8.90 17.77 -7.27
C PRO A 30 9.86 17.46 -6.12
N GLY A 31 10.07 16.16 -5.84
CA GLY A 31 10.97 15.70 -4.79
C GLY A 31 10.35 15.64 -3.39
N ASN A 32 9.17 16.20 -3.16
CA ASN A 32 8.49 16.07 -1.89
C ASN A 32 7.73 14.73 -1.79
N PRO A 33 7.64 14.13 -0.59
CA PRO A 33 6.88 12.92 -0.38
C PRO A 33 5.37 13.22 -0.45
N PRO A 34 4.61 12.51 -1.29
CA PRO A 34 3.16 12.71 -1.41
C PRO A 34 2.43 12.55 -0.08
N GLU A 35 2.89 11.65 0.78
CA GLU A 35 2.29 11.32 2.05
C GLU A 35 2.15 12.53 3.01
N ALA A 36 3.07 13.51 2.89
CA ALA A 36 3.01 14.72 3.69
C ALA A 36 1.73 15.54 3.42
N LEU A 37 1.16 15.46 2.22
CA LEU A 37 -0.07 16.17 1.87
C LEU A 37 -1.29 15.67 2.65
N ASN A 38 -1.26 14.49 3.22
CA ASN A 38 -2.33 14.01 4.11
C ASN A 38 -2.57 14.98 5.28
N ILE A 39 -1.51 15.66 5.70
CA ILE A 39 -1.51 16.63 6.82
C ILE A 39 -1.55 18.07 6.29
N THR A 40 -0.71 18.40 5.30
CA THR A 40 -0.49 19.79 4.89
C THR A 40 -1.51 20.30 3.86
N ASP A 41 -2.09 19.40 3.05
CA ASP A 41 -3.13 19.71 2.04
C ASP A 41 -4.06 18.50 1.84
N SER A 42 -4.79 18.14 2.89
CA SER A 42 -5.71 17.00 2.86
C SER A 42 -6.81 17.13 1.80
N GLU A 43 -7.19 18.37 1.45
CA GLU A 43 -8.22 18.62 0.43
C GLU A 43 -7.75 18.20 -0.97
N ALA A 44 -6.48 18.44 -1.31
CA ALA A 44 -5.91 17.96 -2.58
C ALA A 44 -5.93 16.43 -2.65
N VAL A 45 -5.59 15.74 -1.54
CA VAL A 45 -5.63 14.27 -1.47
C VAL A 45 -7.06 13.75 -1.61
N VAL A 46 -8.03 14.35 -0.91
CA VAL A 46 -9.45 14.00 -1.04
C VAL A 46 -9.95 14.18 -2.47
N LYS A 47 -9.62 15.31 -3.10
CA LYS A 47 -10.00 15.60 -4.50
C LYS A 47 -9.40 14.59 -5.47
N MET A 48 -8.15 14.21 -5.28
CA MET A 48 -7.47 13.21 -6.09
C MET A 48 -8.17 11.84 -5.97
N HIS A 49 -8.41 11.34 -4.75
CA HIS A 49 -9.16 10.10 -4.55
C HIS A 49 -10.55 10.14 -5.17
N ARG A 50 -11.25 11.27 -5.00
CA ARG A 50 -12.58 11.45 -5.55
C ARG A 50 -12.60 11.36 -7.07
N SER A 51 -11.60 11.93 -7.76
CA SER A 51 -11.50 11.85 -9.22
C SER A 51 -11.38 10.40 -9.72
N TYR A 52 -10.68 9.53 -9.00
CA TYR A 52 -10.62 8.11 -9.32
C TYR A 52 -11.94 7.37 -9.08
N LEU A 53 -12.63 7.68 -8.00
CA LEU A 53 -13.97 7.13 -7.73
C LEU A 53 -14.99 7.54 -8.79
N GLU A 54 -14.94 8.80 -9.22
CA GLU A 54 -15.79 9.34 -10.31
C GLU A 54 -15.44 8.71 -11.66
N ALA A 55 -14.17 8.34 -11.89
CA ALA A 55 -13.74 7.58 -13.06
C ALA A 55 -14.15 6.10 -13.02
N GLY A 56 -14.66 5.60 -11.88
CA GLY A 56 -15.21 4.26 -11.75
C GLY A 56 -14.35 3.27 -10.97
N SER A 57 -13.30 3.71 -10.27
CA SER A 57 -12.51 2.82 -9.42
C SER A 57 -13.36 2.19 -8.32
N ASP A 58 -13.19 0.89 -8.11
CA ASP A 58 -13.83 0.13 -7.04
C ASP A 58 -13.05 0.21 -5.74
N VAL A 59 -11.73 0.37 -5.85
CA VAL A 59 -10.78 0.47 -4.76
C VAL A 59 -9.94 1.72 -4.93
N ILE A 60 -9.77 2.47 -3.85
CA ILE A 60 -8.79 3.56 -3.77
C ILE A 60 -7.69 3.18 -2.80
N SER A 61 -6.45 3.35 -3.23
CA SER A 61 -5.25 3.16 -2.42
C SER A 61 -4.97 4.42 -1.60
N THR A 62 -4.76 4.28 -0.30
CA THR A 62 -4.44 5.44 0.55
C THR A 62 -3.11 6.08 0.14
N ASN A 63 -2.99 7.39 0.34
CA ASN A 63 -1.73 8.11 0.09
C ASN A 63 -0.73 7.87 1.24
N THR A 64 -0.29 6.60 1.38
CA THR A 64 0.52 6.13 2.52
C THR A 64 1.66 5.18 2.12
N PHE A 65 2.00 5.12 0.84
CA PHE A 65 2.98 4.18 0.28
C PHE A 65 4.29 4.08 1.07
N GLY A 66 4.88 5.22 1.47
CA GLY A 66 6.10 5.26 2.28
C GLY A 66 5.86 5.52 3.77
N ALA A 67 4.62 5.43 4.27
CA ALA A 67 4.27 5.81 5.62
C ALA A 67 4.61 4.71 6.65
N HIS A 68 5.88 4.60 7.00
CA HIS A 68 6.36 3.67 8.03
C HIS A 68 7.47 4.31 8.90
N ARG A 69 7.69 3.73 10.08
CA ARG A 69 8.61 4.25 11.12
C ARG A 69 10.06 4.44 10.68
N LEU A 70 10.51 3.72 9.64
CA LEU A 70 11.88 3.82 9.13
C LEU A 70 12.09 5.03 8.22
N LYS A 71 11.01 5.69 7.77
CA LYS A 71 11.04 6.84 6.86
C LYS A 71 10.49 8.12 7.48
N PHE A 72 9.45 8.03 8.31
CA PHE A 72 8.79 9.20 8.91
C PHE A 72 8.65 9.03 10.42
N GLU A 73 9.08 10.01 11.20
CA GLU A 73 8.87 10.03 12.65
C GLU A 73 7.37 10.11 13.00
N ASN A 74 6.61 10.89 12.23
CA ASN A 74 5.17 11.07 12.39
C ASN A 74 4.34 10.13 11.51
N TYR A 75 4.88 8.95 11.13
CA TYR A 75 4.19 7.97 10.26
C TYR A 75 2.78 7.62 10.72
N ARG A 76 2.53 7.59 12.04
CA ARG A 76 1.21 7.31 12.62
C ARG A 76 0.17 8.31 12.15
N GLU A 77 0.47 9.59 12.33
CA GLU A 77 -0.41 10.68 11.91
C GLU A 77 -0.63 10.68 10.39
N ILE A 78 0.43 10.43 9.62
CA ILE A 78 0.35 10.32 8.16
C ILE A 78 -0.63 9.21 7.75
N ILE A 79 -0.58 8.04 8.38
CA ILE A 79 -1.49 6.92 8.08
C ILE A 79 -2.93 7.27 8.47
N GLU A 80 -3.14 7.78 9.69
CA GLU A 80 -4.47 8.15 10.18
C GLU A 80 -5.13 9.18 9.26
N LYS A 81 -4.39 10.23 8.89
CA LYS A 81 -4.86 11.28 7.98
C LYS A 81 -5.06 10.78 6.56
N GLY A 82 -4.20 9.90 6.05
CA GLY A 82 -4.35 9.29 4.73
C GLY A 82 -5.65 8.49 4.60
N ILE A 83 -5.97 7.68 5.61
CA ILE A 83 -7.23 6.93 5.64
C ILE A 83 -8.43 7.86 5.85
N GLU A 84 -8.29 8.92 6.66
CA GLU A 84 -9.33 9.94 6.80
C GLU A 84 -9.65 10.62 5.46
N CYS A 85 -8.63 10.96 4.66
CA CYS A 85 -8.80 11.52 3.31
C CYS A 85 -9.55 10.56 2.40
N ALA A 86 -9.17 9.27 2.38
CA ALA A 86 -9.85 8.24 1.60
C ALA A 86 -11.32 8.11 2.00
N LYS A 87 -11.62 8.06 3.30
CA LYS A 87 -13.01 8.01 3.82
C LYS A 87 -13.83 9.24 3.42
N LYS A 88 -13.26 10.43 3.50
CA LYS A 88 -13.93 11.65 3.04
C LYS A 88 -14.24 11.62 1.55
N ALA A 89 -13.30 11.14 0.74
CA ALA A 89 -13.49 11.00 -0.70
C ALA A 89 -14.62 10.02 -1.04
N MET A 90 -14.76 8.94 -0.27
CA MET A 90 -15.80 7.91 -0.48
C MET A 90 -17.21 8.35 -0.12
N CYS A 91 -17.37 9.50 0.53
CA CYS A 91 -18.71 10.00 0.89
C CYS A 91 -19.60 10.15 -0.35
N GLY A 92 -20.73 9.42 -0.38
CA GLY A 92 -21.66 9.38 -1.51
C GLY A 92 -21.39 8.28 -2.55
N PHE A 93 -20.36 7.46 -2.37
CA PHE A 93 -20.08 6.28 -3.18
C PHE A 93 -20.39 5.00 -2.40
N GLU A 94 -21.08 4.08 -3.03
CA GLU A 94 -21.43 2.79 -2.45
C GLU A 94 -20.59 1.66 -3.06
N ASN A 95 -20.41 0.58 -2.29
CA ASN A 95 -19.69 -0.62 -2.74
C ASN A 95 -18.26 -0.34 -3.25
N ARG A 96 -17.54 0.55 -2.55
CA ARG A 96 -16.13 0.86 -2.78
C ARG A 96 -15.30 0.42 -1.58
N TYR A 97 -13.98 0.31 -1.76
CA TYR A 97 -13.07 -0.18 -0.75
C TYR A 97 -11.87 0.75 -0.60
N ILE A 98 -11.33 0.82 0.62
CA ILE A 98 -10.10 1.52 0.95
C ILE A 98 -8.99 0.49 1.11
N ALA A 99 -8.01 0.51 0.22
CA ALA A 99 -6.78 -0.26 0.34
C ALA A 99 -5.73 0.55 1.09
N PHE A 100 -5.26 0.05 2.22
CA PHE A 100 -4.07 0.62 2.84
C PHE A 100 -2.85 0.27 2.00
N SER A 101 -2.28 1.26 1.33
CA SER A 101 -1.09 1.12 0.50
C SER A 101 0.17 1.22 1.35
N ILE A 102 1.04 0.22 1.24
CA ILE A 102 2.36 0.22 1.85
C ILE A 102 3.40 -0.35 0.87
N GLY A 103 4.43 0.44 0.62
CA GLY A 103 5.55 0.11 -0.27
C GLY A 103 6.81 -0.30 0.48
N PRO A 104 7.95 -0.40 -0.25
CA PRO A 104 9.23 -0.75 0.32
C PRO A 104 9.68 0.21 1.42
N THR A 105 10.46 -0.32 2.39
CA THR A 105 11.08 0.48 3.47
C THR A 105 12.11 1.48 2.97
N GLY A 106 12.59 1.30 1.74
CA GLY A 106 13.70 2.09 1.18
C GLY A 106 15.06 1.68 1.71
N ARG A 107 15.15 0.58 2.47
CA ARG A 107 16.40 0.01 3.00
C ARG A 107 16.53 -1.44 2.54
N MET A 108 17.76 -1.86 2.25
CA MET A 108 18.05 -3.24 1.92
C MET A 108 18.13 -4.09 3.18
N LEU A 109 17.49 -5.26 3.13
CA LEU A 109 17.58 -6.26 4.19
C LEU A 109 18.95 -6.95 4.16
N LYS A 110 19.41 -7.42 5.31
CA LYS A 110 20.60 -8.30 5.39
C LYS A 110 20.41 -9.56 4.54
N PRO A 111 21.44 -10.07 3.89
CA PRO A 111 22.86 -9.64 3.96
C PRO A 111 23.23 -8.52 2.99
N PHE A 112 22.33 -8.03 2.14
CA PHE A 112 22.61 -7.02 1.11
C PHE A 112 22.62 -5.58 1.66
N GLY A 113 22.00 -5.33 2.78
CA GLY A 113 21.96 -4.05 3.48
C GLY A 113 22.11 -4.22 4.98
N ASP A 114 21.60 -3.26 5.74
CA ASP A 114 21.74 -3.15 7.18
C ASP A 114 20.46 -3.45 7.98
N LEU A 115 19.31 -3.58 7.29
CA LEU A 115 18.02 -3.81 7.95
C LEU A 115 17.84 -5.29 8.32
N ASP A 116 17.55 -5.57 9.58
CA ASP A 116 17.19 -6.91 10.01
C ASP A 116 15.78 -7.28 9.53
N PHE A 117 15.56 -8.56 9.23
CA PHE A 117 14.27 -9.07 8.76
C PHE A 117 13.16 -8.77 9.78
N GLU A 118 13.41 -9.03 11.06
CA GLU A 118 12.44 -8.81 12.14
C GLU A 118 12.11 -7.32 12.32
N ASP A 119 13.08 -6.42 12.11
CA ASP A 119 12.84 -4.97 12.14
C ASP A 119 11.95 -4.51 10.99
N ALA A 120 12.09 -5.13 9.81
CA ALA A 120 11.20 -4.89 8.68
C ALA A 120 9.78 -5.39 8.99
N VAL A 121 9.64 -6.62 9.47
CA VAL A 121 8.33 -7.19 9.91
C VAL A 121 7.67 -6.26 10.92
N GLN A 122 8.41 -5.82 11.95
CA GLN A 122 7.85 -4.93 12.97
C GLN A 122 7.43 -3.58 12.39
N SER A 123 8.20 -3.02 11.44
CA SER A 123 7.86 -1.75 10.80
C SER A 123 6.56 -1.84 10.00
N PHE A 124 6.38 -2.91 9.22
CA PHE A 124 5.15 -3.17 8.49
C PHE A 124 3.97 -3.42 9.44
N SER A 125 4.17 -4.25 10.46
CA SER A 125 3.15 -4.57 11.48
C SER A 125 2.62 -3.33 12.18
N ASP A 126 3.52 -2.40 12.58
CA ASP A 126 3.15 -1.16 13.24
C ASP A 126 2.21 -0.30 12.36
N SER A 127 2.53 -0.17 11.08
CA SER A 127 1.73 0.60 10.13
C SER A 127 0.37 -0.06 9.82
N ILE A 128 0.37 -1.38 9.62
CA ILE A 128 -0.82 -2.17 9.30
C ILE A 128 -1.85 -2.15 10.46
N LYS A 129 -1.38 -2.27 11.71
CA LYS A 129 -2.26 -2.18 12.89
C LYS A 129 -2.94 -0.82 13.02
N ILE A 130 -2.27 0.25 12.60
CA ILE A 130 -2.90 1.57 12.57
C ILE A 130 -3.97 1.61 11.48
N ALA A 131 -3.65 1.12 10.29
CA ALA A 131 -4.56 1.12 9.14
C ALA A 131 -5.84 0.33 9.43
N GLU A 132 -5.71 -0.86 10.02
CA GLU A 132 -6.85 -1.68 10.43
C GLU A 132 -7.76 -0.94 11.40
N ARG A 133 -7.18 -0.37 12.47
CA ARG A 133 -7.94 0.42 13.46
C ARG A 133 -8.60 1.65 12.86
N CYS A 134 -7.97 2.27 11.86
CA CYS A 134 -8.54 3.39 11.13
C CYS A 134 -9.58 2.96 10.08
N GLY A 135 -9.81 1.66 9.89
CA GLY A 135 -10.89 1.12 9.07
C GLY A 135 -10.57 1.07 7.58
N ALA A 136 -9.36 0.64 7.24
CA ALA A 136 -9.05 0.12 5.91
C ALA A 136 -9.82 -1.19 5.65
N ASP A 137 -10.16 -1.48 4.40
CA ASP A 137 -10.88 -2.69 4.00
C ASP A 137 -9.95 -3.83 3.60
N LEU A 138 -8.75 -3.51 3.13
CA LEU A 138 -7.69 -4.45 2.75
C LEU A 138 -6.32 -3.79 2.87
N ILE A 139 -5.29 -4.63 2.87
CA ILE A 139 -3.88 -4.21 2.80
C ILE A 139 -3.37 -4.48 1.39
N ILE A 140 -2.67 -3.52 0.80
CA ILE A 140 -1.90 -3.73 -0.43
C ILE A 140 -0.42 -3.45 -0.16
N CYS A 141 0.39 -4.51 -0.16
CA CYS A 141 1.84 -4.42 -0.14
C CYS A 141 2.29 -4.33 -1.59
N GLU A 142 2.66 -3.14 -2.05
CA GLU A 142 2.83 -2.90 -3.47
C GLU A 142 4.24 -2.48 -3.89
N THR A 143 4.58 -2.82 -5.15
CA THR A 143 5.82 -2.37 -5.82
C THR A 143 7.09 -2.83 -5.09
N LEU A 144 7.01 -3.98 -4.39
CA LEU A 144 8.15 -4.53 -3.66
C LEU A 144 9.16 -5.14 -4.65
N THR A 145 10.44 -4.83 -4.45
CA THR A 145 11.54 -5.21 -5.35
C THR A 145 12.49 -6.26 -4.77
N ASP A 146 12.30 -6.61 -3.49
CA ASP A 146 13.09 -7.59 -2.75
C ASP A 146 12.19 -8.71 -2.24
N SER A 147 12.60 -9.97 -2.46
CA SER A 147 11.85 -11.15 -2.03
C SER A 147 11.76 -11.29 -0.51
N TYR A 148 12.83 -10.94 0.23
CA TYR A 148 12.83 -10.97 1.69
C TYR A 148 11.94 -9.87 2.27
N GLU A 149 12.00 -8.67 1.72
CA GLU A 149 11.13 -7.57 2.14
C GLU A 149 9.67 -7.87 1.82
N THR A 150 9.38 -8.45 0.65
CA THR A 150 8.04 -8.92 0.29
C THR A 150 7.52 -9.95 1.29
N LYS A 151 8.37 -10.91 1.68
CA LYS A 151 8.04 -11.90 2.71
C LYS A 151 7.75 -11.22 4.04
N ALA A 152 8.59 -10.28 4.46
CA ALA A 152 8.40 -9.55 5.73
C ALA A 152 7.08 -8.77 5.76
N ALA A 153 6.75 -8.08 4.67
CA ALA A 153 5.49 -7.32 4.54
C ALA A 153 4.26 -8.24 4.63
N LEU A 154 4.27 -9.37 3.89
CA LEU A 154 3.16 -10.32 3.92
C LEU A 154 3.00 -10.99 5.29
N LEU A 155 4.09 -11.44 5.92
CA LEU A 155 4.04 -12.01 7.27
C LEU A 155 3.50 -11.00 8.28
N ALA A 156 4.02 -9.76 8.26
CA ALA A 156 3.52 -8.69 9.12
C ALA A 156 2.01 -8.47 8.96
N ALA A 157 1.51 -8.48 7.72
CA ALA A 157 0.10 -8.28 7.44
C ALA A 157 -0.76 -9.44 7.94
N LYS A 158 -0.37 -10.69 7.64
CA LYS A 158 -1.12 -11.89 8.05
C LYS A 158 -1.15 -12.10 9.56
N GLU A 159 -0.09 -11.69 10.27
CA GLU A 159 0.00 -11.81 11.73
C GLU A 159 -0.65 -10.63 12.47
N SER A 160 -0.79 -9.48 11.83
CA SER A 160 -1.23 -8.25 12.50
C SER A 160 -2.71 -7.94 12.36
N CYS A 161 -3.38 -8.40 11.30
CA CYS A 161 -4.78 -8.07 11.07
C CYS A 161 -5.52 -9.16 10.27
N PRO A 162 -6.87 -9.22 10.38
CA PRO A 162 -7.71 -10.17 9.65
C PRO A 162 -8.10 -9.69 8.25
N LEU A 163 -7.57 -8.56 7.79
CA LEU A 163 -7.92 -7.97 6.49
C LEU A 163 -7.33 -8.79 5.35
N PRO A 164 -7.97 -8.79 4.16
CA PRO A 164 -7.38 -9.35 2.95
C PRO A 164 -6.05 -8.65 2.63
N VAL A 165 -5.07 -9.43 2.15
CA VAL A 165 -3.74 -8.94 1.81
C VAL A 165 -3.44 -9.21 0.34
N PHE A 166 -3.26 -8.12 -0.41
CA PHE A 166 -2.84 -8.16 -1.81
C PHE A 166 -1.36 -7.78 -1.89
N VAL A 167 -0.62 -8.43 -2.77
CA VAL A 167 0.82 -8.19 -2.90
C VAL A 167 1.17 -7.99 -4.37
N THR A 168 1.93 -6.94 -4.67
CA THR A 168 2.51 -6.74 -5.99
C THR A 168 4.02 -6.56 -5.91
N ASN A 169 4.71 -7.11 -6.89
CA ASN A 169 6.16 -6.97 -7.04
C ASN A 169 6.51 -6.21 -8.32
N ALA A 170 7.58 -5.43 -8.27
CA ALA A 170 8.16 -4.78 -9.44
C ALA A 170 9.41 -5.53 -9.89
N TYR A 171 9.39 -5.99 -11.15
CA TYR A 171 10.47 -6.73 -11.77
C TYR A 171 11.23 -5.85 -12.76
N ASP A 172 12.51 -6.11 -12.94
CA ASP A 172 13.34 -5.47 -13.96
C ASP A 172 13.02 -6.00 -15.38
N GLU A 173 13.73 -5.48 -16.39
CA GLU A 173 13.58 -5.89 -17.78
C GLU A 173 13.93 -7.38 -18.03
N SER A 174 14.73 -7.99 -17.15
CA SER A 174 15.05 -9.43 -17.18
C SER A 174 13.98 -10.31 -16.52
N GLY A 175 12.92 -9.70 -15.97
CA GLY A 175 11.86 -10.38 -15.23
C GLY A 175 12.28 -10.87 -13.84
N LYS A 176 13.22 -10.18 -13.20
CA LYS A 176 13.71 -10.51 -11.86
C LYS A 176 13.50 -9.37 -10.88
N LEU A 177 13.28 -9.73 -9.62
CA LEU A 177 13.42 -8.78 -8.53
C LEU A 177 14.88 -8.34 -8.38
N MET A 178 15.11 -7.21 -7.76
CA MET A 178 16.46 -6.67 -7.49
C MET A 178 17.37 -7.71 -6.80
N THR A 179 16.80 -8.59 -5.99
CA THR A 179 17.51 -9.70 -5.31
C THR A 179 17.52 -11.01 -6.11
N GLY A 180 17.10 -10.99 -7.39
CA GLY A 180 17.22 -12.09 -8.33
C GLY A 180 16.05 -13.08 -8.38
N ALA A 181 15.03 -12.93 -7.54
CA ALA A 181 13.87 -13.84 -7.54
C ALA A 181 13.00 -13.63 -8.79
N GLU A 182 12.53 -14.73 -9.37
CA GLU A 182 11.66 -14.75 -10.54
C GLU A 182 10.18 -14.78 -10.14
N PRO A 183 9.24 -14.34 -11.01
CA PRO A 183 7.81 -14.32 -10.71
C PRO A 183 7.26 -15.67 -10.21
N ARG A 184 7.72 -16.80 -10.77
CA ARG A 184 7.29 -18.12 -10.32
C ARG A 184 7.64 -18.43 -8.88
N ALA A 185 8.83 -18.03 -8.45
CA ALA A 185 9.27 -18.19 -7.06
C ALA A 185 8.45 -17.32 -6.12
N MET A 186 8.17 -16.08 -6.56
CA MET A 186 7.35 -15.15 -5.78
C MET A 186 5.91 -15.63 -5.64
N VAL A 187 5.28 -16.10 -6.72
CA VAL A 187 3.92 -16.67 -6.66
C VAL A 187 3.87 -17.85 -5.68
N ALA A 188 4.80 -18.80 -5.77
CA ALA A 188 4.84 -19.95 -4.88
C ALA A 188 5.01 -19.54 -3.40
N MET A 189 5.85 -18.53 -3.13
CA MET A 189 6.05 -18.01 -1.78
C MET A 189 4.80 -17.29 -1.26
N LEU A 190 4.24 -16.39 -2.07
CA LEU A 190 3.10 -15.55 -1.67
C LEU A 190 1.83 -16.37 -1.47
N GLU A 191 1.57 -17.34 -2.36
CA GLU A 191 0.46 -18.27 -2.23
C GLU A 191 0.63 -19.16 -0.99
N GLY A 192 1.84 -19.69 -0.78
CA GLY A 192 2.16 -20.52 0.39
C GLY A 192 2.03 -19.78 1.73
N LEU A 193 2.25 -18.48 1.75
CA LEU A 193 2.07 -17.59 2.93
C LEU A 193 0.66 -17.02 3.04
N GLY A 194 -0.24 -17.32 2.09
CA GLY A 194 -1.64 -16.99 2.17
C GLY A 194 -1.99 -15.56 1.72
N ALA A 195 -1.30 -15.01 0.72
CA ALA A 195 -1.75 -13.79 0.05
C ALA A 195 -3.15 -14.03 -0.57
N ASP A 196 -4.03 -13.04 -0.47
CA ASP A 196 -5.40 -13.13 -1.00
C ASP A 196 -5.48 -12.76 -2.49
N ALA A 197 -4.49 -11.99 -2.99
CA ALA A 197 -4.24 -11.72 -4.40
C ALA A 197 -2.75 -11.40 -4.63
N ILE A 198 -2.28 -11.71 -5.85
CA ILE A 198 -0.88 -11.51 -6.29
C ILE A 198 -0.90 -10.83 -7.65
#